data_48d2ed2c63f4f4561c2fbb18f163a744
#
_entry.id   48d2ed2c63f4f4561c2fbb18f163a744
#
_cell.length_a   1.000
_cell.length_b   1.000
_cell.length_c   1.000
_cell.angle_alpha   90.00
_cell.angle_beta   90.00
_cell.angle_gamma   90.00
#
_symmetry.space_group_name_H-M   'P 1'
#
loop_
_entity.id
_entity.type
_entity.pdbx_description
1 polymer ?
#
loop_
_entity_poly.entity_id
_entity_poly.type
_entity_poly.pdbx_seq_one_letter_code
_entity_poly.pdbx_strand_id
1 'polypeptide(L)'
;MDAADLRDFVEFEEDGVARREVFESERLSAQVISVDVNRSYGPAGDPDADAMLTILAGEAVFQVGRQRKRMRQWGSVLVAAGGEIVVTNASGEPLVLLLVTSPPPQAR
;
A
#
# COMPACT_ATOMS: atom_id res chain seq x y z
N MET A 1 -2.07 14.81 -19.27
CA MET A 1 -1.31 13.76 -18.58
C MET A 1 -0.83 14.30 -17.24
N ASP A 2 -1.07 13.53 -16.19
CA ASP A 2 -0.55 13.83 -14.86
C ASP A 2 0.67 12.96 -14.61
N ALA A 3 1.71 13.54 -14.04
CA ALA A 3 2.96 12.82 -13.79
C ALA A 3 3.52 13.20 -12.43
N ALA A 4 4.15 12.24 -11.76
CA ALA A 4 4.74 12.45 -10.45
C ALA A 4 5.94 11.52 -10.25
N ASP A 5 6.90 11.99 -9.47
CA ASP A 5 7.96 11.14 -8.95
C ASP A 5 7.50 10.64 -7.58
N LEU A 6 7.33 9.33 -7.46
CA LEU A 6 6.78 8.73 -6.23
C LEU A 6 7.66 8.98 -5.01
N ARG A 7 8.95 9.21 -5.21
CA ARG A 7 9.86 9.53 -4.10
C ARG A 7 9.47 10.81 -3.36
N ASP A 8 8.80 11.75 -4.06
CA ASP A 8 8.35 13.00 -3.46
C ASP A 8 7.20 12.81 -2.47
N PHE A 9 6.58 11.62 -2.46
CA PHE A 9 5.45 11.30 -1.59
C PHE A 9 5.85 10.42 -0.41
N VAL A 10 7.12 10.08 -0.28
CA VAL A 10 7.61 9.31 0.86
C VAL A 10 7.72 10.22 2.07
N GLU A 11 7.07 9.83 3.16
CA GLU A 11 6.98 10.64 4.36
C GLU A 11 6.83 9.69 5.56
N PHE A 12 7.50 9.99 6.67
CA PHE A 12 7.38 9.18 7.87
C PHE A 12 6.81 10.02 9.02
N GLU A 13 5.81 9.44 9.68
CA GLU A 13 5.10 10.07 10.79
C GLU A 13 5.50 9.41 12.12
N GLU A 14 5.24 10.10 13.23
CA GLU A 14 5.56 9.58 14.56
C GLU A 14 4.81 8.28 14.89
N ASP A 15 3.60 8.10 14.35
CA ASP A 15 2.85 6.87 14.55
C ASP A 15 3.37 5.72 13.68
N GLY A 16 4.32 5.99 12.80
CA GLY A 16 5.03 5.00 12.01
C GLY A 16 4.38 4.64 10.69
N VAL A 17 3.22 5.19 10.36
CA VAL A 17 2.53 4.94 9.07
C VAL A 17 2.03 6.25 8.50
N ALA A 18 2.48 6.59 7.28
CA ALA A 18 2.04 7.77 6.57
C ALA A 18 1.45 7.39 5.23
N ARG A 19 0.42 8.11 4.80
CA ARG A 19 -0.27 7.88 3.54
C ARG A 19 -0.38 9.19 2.77
N ARG A 20 0.04 9.18 1.50
CA ARG A 20 -0.08 10.35 0.64
C ARG A 20 -0.70 9.95 -0.69
N GLU A 21 -1.72 10.70 -1.09
CA GLU A 21 -2.35 10.50 -2.39
C GLU A 21 -1.48 11.08 -3.49
N VAL A 22 -1.29 10.30 -4.56
CA VAL A 22 -0.50 10.71 -5.74
C VAL A 22 -1.45 11.08 -6.86
N PHE A 23 -2.34 10.16 -7.22
CA PHE A 23 -3.30 10.35 -8.30
C PHE A 23 -4.70 9.92 -7.86
N GLU A 24 -5.68 10.61 -8.39
CA GLU A 24 -7.08 10.22 -8.25
C GLU A 24 -7.85 10.59 -9.51
N SER A 25 -8.60 9.63 -10.01
CA SER A 25 -9.51 9.83 -11.14
C SER A 25 -10.85 9.17 -10.80
N GLU A 26 -11.79 9.19 -11.73
CA GLU A 26 -13.07 8.51 -11.53
C GLU A 26 -12.92 6.99 -11.47
N ARG A 27 -11.79 6.44 -11.92
CA ARG A 27 -11.59 5.00 -12.10
C ARG A 27 -10.57 4.38 -11.17
N LEU A 28 -9.63 5.17 -10.65
CA LEU A 28 -8.63 4.65 -9.74
C LEU A 28 -8.09 5.72 -8.81
N SER A 29 -7.49 5.26 -7.72
CA SER A 29 -6.65 6.10 -6.87
C SER A 29 -5.30 5.43 -6.68
N ALA A 30 -4.26 6.24 -6.52
CA ALA A 30 -2.92 5.76 -6.22
C ALA A 30 -2.35 6.54 -5.04
N GLN A 31 -1.81 5.79 -4.07
CA GLN A 31 -1.25 6.36 -2.84
C GLN A 31 0.11 5.77 -2.57
N VAL A 32 1.00 6.57 -1.99
CA VAL A 32 2.24 6.08 -1.39
C VAL A 32 2.02 5.92 0.10
N ILE A 33 2.35 4.73 0.60
CA ILE A 33 2.24 4.39 2.02
C ILE A 33 3.64 4.10 2.53
N SER A 34 4.04 4.80 3.57
CA SER A 34 5.36 4.65 4.19
C SER A 34 5.17 4.04 5.57
N VAL A 35 5.85 2.93 5.83
CA VAL A 35 5.71 2.15 7.06
C VAL A 35 7.09 2.08 7.73
N ASP A 36 7.20 2.63 8.90
CA ASP A 36 8.45 2.64 9.65
C ASP A 36 8.80 1.23 10.17
N VAL A 37 10.03 1.08 10.65
CA VAL A 37 10.52 -0.19 11.20
C VAL A 37 9.61 -0.67 12.34
N ASN A 38 9.31 -1.96 12.37
CA ASN A 38 8.45 -2.61 13.36
C ASN A 38 6.99 -2.14 13.36
N ARG A 39 6.54 -1.53 12.27
CA ARG A 39 5.15 -1.08 12.12
C ARG A 39 4.43 -1.89 11.06
N SER A 40 3.11 -1.81 11.10
CA SER A 40 2.22 -2.49 10.15
C SER A 40 1.20 -1.52 9.59
N TYR A 41 0.84 -1.72 8.34
CA TYR A 41 -0.27 -1.05 7.68
C TYR A 41 -1.44 -2.03 7.57
N GLY A 42 -2.62 -1.60 7.98
CA GLY A 42 -3.82 -2.41 7.92
C GLY A 42 -4.30 -2.90 9.29
N PRO A 43 -5.36 -3.71 9.34
CA PRO A 43 -6.04 -4.32 8.18
C PRO A 43 -6.63 -3.28 7.24
N ALA A 44 -6.47 -3.50 5.96
CA ALA A 44 -6.99 -2.60 4.94
C ALA A 44 -7.66 -3.40 3.84
N GLY A 45 -8.77 -2.90 3.35
CA GLY A 45 -9.52 -3.52 2.28
C GLY A 45 -10.77 -2.71 1.99
N ASP A 46 -11.44 -3.09 0.91
CA ASP A 46 -12.63 -2.41 0.45
C ASP A 46 -13.58 -3.45 -0.15
N PRO A 47 -14.85 -3.47 0.28
CA PRO A 47 -15.79 -4.44 -0.25
C PRO A 47 -16.11 -4.23 -1.74
N ASP A 48 -15.87 -3.03 -2.26
CA ASP A 48 -16.30 -2.63 -3.60
C ASP A 48 -15.14 -2.38 -4.57
N ALA A 49 -13.90 -2.60 -4.16
CA ALA A 49 -12.74 -2.29 -4.99
C ALA A 49 -11.64 -3.33 -4.88
N ASP A 50 -10.96 -3.53 -5.99
CA ASP A 50 -9.71 -4.29 -6.01
C ASP A 50 -8.55 -3.36 -5.65
N ALA A 51 -7.53 -3.93 -5.01
CA ALA A 51 -6.35 -3.19 -4.62
C ALA A 51 -5.09 -3.94 -5.03
N MET A 52 -4.11 -3.19 -5.53
CA MET A 52 -2.79 -3.71 -5.83
C MET A 52 -1.78 -2.97 -4.94
N LEU A 53 -0.95 -3.72 -4.23
CA LEU A 53 0.12 -3.15 -3.42
C LEU A 53 1.46 -3.63 -3.97
N THR A 54 2.36 -2.68 -4.21
CA THR A 54 3.70 -2.94 -4.73
C THR A 54 4.73 -2.36 -3.79
N ILE A 55 5.75 -3.15 -3.46
CA ILE A 55 6.87 -2.68 -2.63
C ILE A 55 7.80 -1.84 -3.51
N LEU A 56 7.94 -0.57 -3.17
CA LEU A 56 8.88 0.34 -3.85
C LEU A 56 10.24 0.33 -3.18
N ALA A 57 10.28 0.12 -1.86
CA ALA A 57 11.51 0.02 -1.09
C ALA A 57 11.26 -0.78 0.18
N GLY A 58 12.24 -1.58 0.59
CA GLY A 58 12.15 -2.38 1.80
C GLY A 58 11.65 -3.79 1.55
N GLU A 59 11.24 -4.44 2.63
CA GLU A 59 10.77 -5.82 2.62
C GLU A 59 9.58 -5.95 3.57
N ALA A 60 8.57 -6.69 3.16
CA ALA A 60 7.34 -6.80 3.90
C ALA A 60 6.82 -8.24 3.95
N VAL A 61 6.03 -8.52 4.99
CA VAL A 61 5.18 -9.71 5.04
C VAL A 61 3.76 -9.24 4.76
N PHE A 62 3.17 -9.76 3.68
CA PHE A 62 1.77 -9.56 3.34
C PHE A 62 0.95 -10.69 3.94
N GLN A 63 -0.18 -10.37 4.56
CA GLN A 63 -1.10 -11.35 5.09
C GLN A 63 -2.52 -11.05 4.65
N VAL A 64 -3.15 -12.03 3.98
CA VAL A 64 -4.56 -12.00 3.59
C VAL A 64 -5.19 -13.29 4.12
N GLY A 65 -6.09 -13.17 5.08
CA GLY A 65 -6.64 -14.33 5.76
C GLY A 65 -5.54 -15.16 6.42
N ARG A 66 -5.45 -16.43 6.05
CA ARG A 66 -4.40 -17.33 6.55
C ARG A 66 -3.16 -17.38 5.66
N GLN A 67 -3.20 -16.73 4.51
CA GLN A 67 -2.07 -16.71 3.59
C GLN A 67 -1.09 -15.62 4.00
N ARG A 68 0.18 -15.95 4.04
CA ARG A 68 1.26 -15.03 4.33
C ARG A 68 2.34 -15.18 3.27
N LYS A 69 2.86 -14.03 2.80
CA LYS A 69 3.91 -14.02 1.80
C LYS A 69 4.93 -12.94 2.15
N ARG A 70 6.19 -13.32 2.23
CA ARG A 70 7.29 -12.37 2.38
C ARG A 70 7.77 -11.95 1.01
N MET A 71 7.86 -10.64 0.80
CA MET A 71 8.29 -10.07 -0.47
C MET A 71 9.16 -8.85 -0.23
N ARG A 72 9.95 -8.50 -1.21
CA ARG A 72 10.84 -7.33 -1.16
C ARG A 72 10.61 -6.45 -2.38
N GLN A 73 11.48 -5.47 -2.56
CA GLN A 73 11.37 -4.48 -3.62
C GLN A 73 10.92 -5.10 -4.94
N TRP A 74 9.96 -4.48 -5.56
CA TRP A 74 9.26 -4.86 -6.80
C TRP A 74 8.23 -5.98 -6.63
N GLY A 75 8.13 -6.57 -5.45
CA GLY A 75 7.06 -7.52 -5.17
C GLY A 75 5.69 -6.84 -5.14
N SER A 76 4.67 -7.50 -5.66
CA SER A 76 3.33 -6.95 -5.74
C SER A 76 2.29 -8.01 -5.43
N VAL A 77 1.18 -7.59 -4.82
CA VAL A 77 0.05 -8.46 -4.52
C VAL A 77 -1.24 -7.80 -4.98
N LEU A 78 -2.20 -8.64 -5.36
CA LEU A 78 -3.56 -8.21 -5.67
C LEU A 78 -4.50 -8.69 -4.56
N VAL A 79 -5.27 -7.76 -4.01
CA VAL A 79 -6.34 -8.06 -3.05
C VAL A 79 -7.66 -7.77 -3.73
N ALA A 80 -8.43 -8.81 -4.00
CA ALA A 80 -9.74 -8.65 -4.62
C ALA A 80 -10.71 -7.96 -3.67
N ALA A 81 -11.75 -7.35 -4.25
CA ALA A 81 -12.82 -6.71 -3.48
C ALA A 81 -13.34 -7.64 -2.39
N GLY A 82 -13.48 -7.13 -1.19
CA GLY A 82 -13.93 -7.89 -0.01
C GLY A 82 -12.79 -8.50 0.80
N GLY A 83 -11.58 -8.59 0.26
CA GLY A 83 -10.42 -9.07 1.02
C GLY A 83 -9.83 -7.97 1.88
N GLU A 84 -9.14 -8.39 2.95
CA GLU A 84 -8.38 -7.48 3.80
C GLU A 84 -6.93 -7.91 3.88
N ILE A 85 -6.02 -6.94 3.91
CA ILE A 85 -4.59 -7.21 3.98
C ILE A 85 -3.95 -6.50 5.17
N VAL A 86 -2.99 -7.18 5.78
CA VAL A 86 -2.07 -6.56 6.74
C VAL A 86 -0.67 -6.63 6.13
N VAL A 87 0.03 -5.51 6.12
CA VAL A 87 1.39 -5.40 5.61
C VAL A 87 2.30 -5.05 6.77
N THR A 88 3.22 -5.94 7.09
CA THR A 88 4.17 -5.72 8.19
C THR A 88 5.55 -5.45 7.63
N ASN A 89 6.20 -4.38 8.12
CA ASN A 89 7.59 -4.12 7.77
C ASN A 89 8.46 -5.22 8.38
N ALA A 90 9.06 -6.04 7.52
CA ALA A 90 9.83 -7.22 7.92
C ALA A 90 11.35 -6.99 7.88
N SER A 91 11.78 -5.74 7.78
CA SER A 91 13.20 -5.42 7.72
C SER A 91 13.59 -4.34 8.74
N GLY A 92 14.87 -4.07 8.86
CA GLY A 92 15.38 -2.98 9.69
C GLY A 92 15.40 -1.63 8.97
N GLU A 93 14.74 -1.53 7.82
CA GLU A 93 14.70 -0.31 7.00
C GLU A 93 13.27 0.13 6.77
N PRO A 94 13.04 1.40 6.42
CA PRO A 94 11.71 1.88 6.07
C PRO A 94 11.13 1.13 4.89
N LEU A 95 9.82 0.90 4.94
CA LEU A 95 9.05 0.23 3.89
C LEU A 95 8.22 1.27 3.15
N VAL A 96 8.29 1.26 1.83
CA VAL A 96 7.48 2.15 0.99
C VAL A 96 6.66 1.32 0.02
N LEU A 97 5.37 1.55 0.01
CA LEU A 97 4.40 0.82 -0.81
C LEU A 97 3.68 1.78 -1.76
N LEU A 98 3.35 1.28 -2.93
CA LEU A 98 2.38 1.91 -3.82
C LEU A 98 1.07 1.13 -3.71
N LEU A 99 0.00 1.82 -3.36
CA LEU A 99 -1.36 1.25 -3.32
C LEU A 99 -2.17 1.83 -4.46
N VAL A 100 -2.68 0.97 -5.33
CA VAL A 100 -3.61 1.34 -6.39
C VAL A 100 -4.94 0.67 -6.11
N THR A 101 -6.01 1.46 -6.07
CA THR A 101 -7.37 1.00 -5.78
C THR A 101 -8.29 1.35 -6.93
N SER A 102 -9.10 0.42 -7.39
CA SER A 102 -10.05 0.63 -8.47
C SER A 102 -11.35 -0.13 -8.19
N PRO A 103 -12.52 0.55 -8.24
CA PRO A 103 -12.69 2.00 -8.36
C PRO A 103 -12.29 2.73 -7.08
N PRO A 104 -12.03 4.04 -7.15
CA PRO A 104 -11.65 4.80 -5.96
C PRO A 104 -12.85 5.03 -5.05
N PRO A 105 -12.64 5.28 -3.74
CA PRO A 105 -13.74 5.45 -2.79
C PRO A 105 -14.76 6.50 -3.18
N GLN A 106 -14.34 7.60 -3.82
CA GLN A 106 -15.24 8.70 -4.19
C GLN A 106 -16.15 8.37 -5.37
N ALA A 107 -15.82 7.34 -6.14
CA ALA A 107 -16.62 6.94 -7.30
C ALA A 107 -17.71 5.95 -6.94
N ARG A 108 -17.89 5.66 -5.65
CA ARG A 108 -18.81 4.62 -5.17
C ARG A 108 -19.92 5.19 -4.33
#